data_bc01d0948e97a0324a3c306f4ea529ab
#
_entry.id   bc01d0948e97a0324a3c306f4ea529ab
#
_cell.length_a   1.000
_cell.length_b   1.000
_cell.length_c   1.000
_cell.angle_alpha   90.00
_cell.angle_beta   90.00
_cell.angle_gamma   90.00
#
_symmetry.space_group_name_H-M   'P 1'
#
loop_
_entity.id
_entity.type
_entity.pdbx_description
1 polymer ?
#
loop_
_entity_poly.entity_id
_entity_poly.type
_entity_poly.pdbx_seq_one_letter_code
_entity_poly.pdbx_strand_id
1 'polypeptide(L)'
;MTLVITIIIMIILAGVTITGTYSLIKKSQLENLKTDMLLIQAKTKTALEEYNFSKDETKLIGTKLEEADTEKVSKLNKAGITDISNWYFLSQDDLNNMNLSDIRAKDGEYYFVKYDKENLVVDILYTEGFVENGITKFTLTQLQNME
;
A
#
# COMPACT_ATOMS: atom_id res chain seq x y z
N MET A 1 10.38 22.60 47.35
CA MET A 1 10.06 21.16 47.32
C MET A 1 8.90 20.86 46.39
N THR A 2 7.72 21.42 46.58
CA THR A 2 6.54 21.16 45.73
C THR A 2 6.74 21.50 44.27
N LEU A 3 7.44 22.60 43.94
CA LEU A 3 7.71 23.04 42.57
C LEU A 3 8.58 22.00 41.81
N VAL A 4 9.62 21.48 42.44
CA VAL A 4 10.54 20.50 41.85
C VAL A 4 9.81 19.19 41.54
N ILE A 5 8.97 18.71 42.46
CA ILE A 5 8.18 17.50 42.28
C ILE A 5 7.20 17.68 41.11
N THR A 6 6.55 18.83 40.99
CA THR A 6 5.63 19.13 39.89
C THR A 6 6.33 19.10 38.53
N ILE A 7 7.53 19.67 38.43
CA ILE A 7 8.31 19.66 37.20
C ILE A 7 8.71 18.25 36.80
N ILE A 8 9.15 17.42 37.75
CA ILE A 8 9.51 16.02 37.49
C ILE A 8 8.31 15.24 36.97
N ILE A 9 7.14 15.40 37.58
CA ILE A 9 5.90 14.74 37.15
C ILE A 9 5.54 15.16 35.71
N MET A 10 5.65 16.45 35.38
CA MET A 10 5.36 16.95 34.04
C MET A 10 6.31 16.36 32.99
N ILE A 11 7.58 16.23 33.30
CA ILE A 11 8.57 15.63 32.40
C ILE A 11 8.25 14.15 32.14
N ILE A 12 7.89 13.40 33.17
CA ILE A 12 7.51 11.99 33.05
C ILE A 12 6.25 11.84 32.20
N LEU A 13 5.23 12.63 32.45
CA LEU A 13 3.97 12.61 31.70
C LEU A 13 4.18 12.96 30.21
N ALA A 14 5.00 13.99 29.93
CA ALA A 14 5.32 14.39 28.57
C ALA A 14 6.07 13.26 27.83
N GLY A 15 7.02 12.59 28.48
CA GLY A 15 7.74 11.48 27.89
C GLY A 15 6.84 10.30 27.54
N VAL A 16 5.95 9.92 28.44
CA VAL A 16 4.96 8.84 28.19
C VAL A 16 4.03 9.21 27.05
N THR A 17 3.54 10.44 27.03
CA THR A 17 2.64 10.90 25.97
C THR A 17 3.30 10.85 24.59
N ILE A 18 4.54 11.31 24.47
CA ILE A 18 5.28 11.30 23.20
C ILE A 18 5.47 9.87 22.69
N THR A 19 5.87 8.94 23.54
CA THR A 19 6.07 7.54 23.17
C THR A 19 4.75 6.89 22.73
N GLY A 20 3.69 7.08 23.48
CA GLY A 20 2.36 6.56 23.15
C GLY A 20 1.83 7.14 21.83
N THR A 21 2.00 8.44 21.60
CA THR A 21 1.58 9.11 20.38
C THR A 21 2.32 8.58 19.16
N TYR A 22 3.63 8.35 19.24
CA TYR A 22 4.42 7.79 18.16
C TYR A 22 3.93 6.40 17.74
N SER A 23 3.68 5.50 18.70
CA SER A 23 3.14 4.16 18.45
C SER A 23 1.75 4.23 17.81
N LEU A 24 0.88 5.13 18.28
CA LEU A 24 -0.46 5.34 17.71
C LEU A 24 -0.40 5.90 16.29
N ILE A 25 0.52 6.82 16.00
CA ILE A 25 0.71 7.38 14.66
C ILE A 25 1.14 6.29 13.69
N LYS A 26 2.11 5.45 14.05
CA LYS A 26 2.53 4.32 13.21
C LYS A 26 1.40 3.34 12.94
N LYS A 27 0.63 2.99 13.95
CA LYS A 27 -0.53 2.12 13.79
C LYS A 27 -1.58 2.75 12.89
N SER A 28 -1.84 4.03 13.03
CA SER A 28 -2.76 4.77 12.17
C SER A 28 -2.29 4.82 10.72
N GLN A 29 -1.00 5.04 10.48
CA GLN A 29 -0.42 5.03 9.13
C GLN A 29 -0.55 3.65 8.47
N LEU A 30 -0.31 2.57 9.22
CA LEU A 30 -0.49 1.21 8.74
C LEU A 30 -1.96 0.93 8.36
N GLU A 31 -2.89 1.30 9.24
CA GLU A 31 -4.32 1.10 8.98
C GLU A 31 -4.80 1.93 7.78
N ASN A 32 -4.31 3.16 7.62
CA ASN A 32 -4.62 3.99 6.46
C ASN A 32 -4.10 3.36 5.17
N LEU A 33 -2.85 2.88 5.16
CA LEU A 33 -2.28 2.22 4.00
C LEU A 33 -3.05 0.95 3.65
N LYS A 34 -3.36 0.11 4.63
CA LYS A 34 -4.19 -1.08 4.42
C LYS A 34 -5.56 -0.73 3.85
N THR A 35 -6.20 0.31 4.37
CA THR A 35 -7.51 0.77 3.89
C THR A 35 -7.44 1.20 2.43
N ASP A 36 -6.45 2.00 2.07
CA ASP A 36 -6.23 2.44 0.70
C ASP A 36 -6.04 1.24 -0.24
N MET A 37 -5.18 0.31 0.14
CA MET A 37 -4.90 -0.89 -0.65
C MET A 37 -6.13 -1.80 -0.75
N LEU A 38 -6.94 -1.92 0.31
CA LEU A 38 -8.20 -2.69 0.28
C LEU A 38 -9.23 -2.06 -0.65
N LEU A 39 -9.33 -0.74 -0.69
CA LEU A 39 -10.21 -0.04 -1.62
C LEU A 39 -9.77 -0.28 -3.07
N ILE A 40 -8.48 -0.19 -3.35
CA ILE A 40 -7.93 -0.52 -4.68
C ILE A 40 -8.20 -1.98 -5.02
N GLN A 41 -7.98 -2.89 -4.08
CA GLN A 41 -8.23 -4.32 -4.26
C GLN A 41 -9.71 -4.58 -4.61
N ALA A 42 -10.63 -3.96 -3.91
CA ALA A 42 -12.07 -4.14 -4.17
C ALA A 42 -12.45 -3.72 -5.59
N LYS A 43 -11.95 -2.57 -6.05
CA LYS A 43 -12.22 -2.06 -7.40
C LYS A 43 -11.57 -2.91 -8.48
N THR A 44 -10.31 -3.29 -8.29
CA THR A 44 -9.58 -4.11 -9.26
C THR A 44 -10.08 -5.56 -9.27
N LYS A 45 -10.56 -6.07 -8.14
CA LYS A 45 -11.21 -7.38 -8.08
C LYS A 45 -12.48 -7.41 -8.92
N THR A 46 -13.31 -6.37 -8.84
CA THR A 46 -14.49 -6.24 -9.69
C THR A 46 -14.10 -6.24 -11.18
N ALA A 47 -13.06 -5.51 -11.54
CA ALA A 47 -12.53 -5.48 -12.90
C ALA A 47 -12.06 -6.87 -13.37
N LEU A 48 -11.39 -7.62 -12.49
CA LEU A 48 -10.95 -8.98 -12.80
C LEU A 48 -12.14 -9.94 -13.02
N GLU A 49 -13.18 -9.80 -12.24
CA GLU A 49 -14.40 -10.59 -12.42
C GLU A 49 -15.11 -10.25 -13.74
N GLU A 50 -15.17 -8.97 -14.12
CA GLU A 50 -15.67 -8.55 -15.44
C GLU A 50 -14.82 -9.12 -16.57
N TYR A 51 -13.50 -9.09 -16.44
CA TYR A 51 -12.59 -9.75 -17.38
C TYR A 51 -12.87 -11.25 -17.49
N ASN A 52 -13.00 -11.93 -16.36
CA ASN A 52 -13.26 -13.37 -16.34
C ASN A 52 -14.54 -13.74 -17.07
N PHE A 53 -15.55 -12.89 -16.97
CA PHE A 53 -16.85 -13.10 -17.64
C PHE A 53 -16.77 -12.81 -19.14
N SER A 54 -16.17 -11.69 -19.53
CA SER A 54 -16.13 -11.21 -20.92
C SER A 54 -14.91 -11.68 -21.73
N LYS A 55 -13.82 -12.06 -21.03
CA LYS A 55 -12.49 -12.31 -21.60
C LYS A 55 -11.88 -11.10 -22.33
N ASP A 56 -12.29 -9.90 -21.98
CA ASP A 56 -11.88 -8.64 -22.56
C ASP A 56 -10.79 -8.00 -21.66
N GLU A 57 -9.55 -8.00 -22.14
CA GLU A 57 -8.39 -7.43 -21.43
C GLU A 57 -8.58 -5.94 -21.11
N THR A 58 -9.40 -5.21 -21.86
CA THR A 58 -9.66 -3.79 -21.62
C THR A 58 -10.46 -3.54 -20.34
N LYS A 59 -11.04 -4.55 -19.76
CA LYS A 59 -11.77 -4.47 -18.47
C LYS A 59 -10.83 -4.37 -17.28
N LEU A 60 -9.59 -4.84 -17.42
CA LEU A 60 -8.59 -4.75 -16.37
C LEU A 60 -8.12 -3.31 -16.20
N ILE A 61 -7.98 -2.88 -14.94
CA ILE A 61 -7.55 -1.53 -14.58
C ILE A 61 -6.03 -1.50 -14.51
N GLY A 62 -5.44 -0.42 -15.01
CA GLY A 62 -4.00 -0.19 -14.99
C GLY A 62 -3.33 -0.46 -16.33
N THR A 63 -2.05 -0.16 -16.39
CA THR A 63 -1.21 -0.39 -17.56
C THR A 63 -0.29 -1.57 -17.31
N LYS A 64 -0.34 -2.57 -18.17
CA LYS A 64 0.53 -3.75 -18.06
C LYS A 64 1.99 -3.33 -18.09
N LEU A 65 2.79 -3.86 -17.15
CA LEU A 65 4.21 -3.58 -17.10
C LEU A 65 4.96 -4.29 -18.21
N GLU A 66 5.90 -3.57 -18.79
CA GLU A 66 6.84 -4.09 -19.78
C GLU A 66 8.27 -4.01 -19.25
N GLU A 67 9.15 -4.85 -19.74
CA GLU A 67 10.56 -4.86 -19.32
C GLU A 67 11.27 -3.53 -19.64
N ALA A 68 10.77 -2.79 -20.63
CA ALA A 68 11.28 -1.46 -20.99
C ALA A 68 11.01 -0.40 -19.92
N ASP A 69 10.05 -0.62 -19.04
CA ASP A 69 9.72 0.27 -17.90
C ASP A 69 10.72 0.09 -16.75
N THR A 70 11.99 0.35 -17.01
CA THR A 70 13.09 0.01 -16.09
C THR A 70 12.93 0.58 -14.68
N GLU A 71 12.41 1.79 -14.54
CA GLU A 71 12.18 2.40 -13.22
C GLU A 71 11.16 1.62 -12.41
N LYS A 72 10.01 1.31 -13.01
CA LYS A 72 8.92 0.58 -12.34
C LYS A 72 9.32 -0.86 -12.06
N VAL A 73 9.98 -1.52 -13.00
CA VAL A 73 10.51 -2.87 -12.82
C VAL A 73 11.53 -2.91 -11.68
N SER A 74 12.41 -1.91 -11.59
CA SER A 74 13.36 -1.78 -10.49
C SER A 74 12.67 -1.70 -9.13
N LYS A 75 11.56 -0.95 -9.04
CA LYS A 75 10.76 -0.84 -7.81
C LYS A 75 10.16 -2.20 -7.40
N LEU A 76 9.65 -2.97 -8.35
CA LEU A 76 9.15 -4.32 -8.09
C LEU A 76 10.27 -5.27 -7.65
N ASN A 77 11.42 -5.20 -8.30
CA ASN A 77 12.60 -6.02 -7.92
C ASN A 77 13.04 -5.73 -6.49
N LYS A 78 13.02 -4.46 -6.08
CA LYS A 78 13.34 -4.04 -4.71
C LYS A 78 12.36 -4.67 -3.70
N ALA A 79 11.13 -4.90 -4.10
CA ALA A 79 10.11 -5.57 -3.28
C ALA A 79 10.21 -7.11 -3.34
N GLY A 80 11.20 -7.66 -4.03
CA GLY A 80 11.40 -9.11 -4.18
C GLY A 80 10.61 -9.75 -5.31
N ILE A 81 10.04 -8.95 -6.20
CA ILE A 81 9.23 -9.44 -7.32
C ILE A 81 10.08 -9.43 -8.58
N THR A 82 10.32 -10.62 -9.14
CA THR A 82 11.12 -10.80 -10.36
C THR A 82 10.25 -11.08 -11.59
N ASP A 83 9.10 -11.72 -11.42
CA ASP A 83 8.16 -11.99 -12.50
C ASP A 83 7.10 -10.88 -12.55
N ILE A 84 7.18 -10.04 -13.58
CA ILE A 84 6.29 -8.89 -13.77
C ILE A 84 5.09 -9.19 -14.67
N SER A 85 4.93 -10.41 -15.14
CA SER A 85 3.98 -10.76 -16.21
C SER A 85 2.51 -10.45 -15.90
N ASN A 86 2.13 -10.48 -14.62
CA ASN A 86 0.75 -10.22 -14.19
C ASN A 86 0.60 -8.92 -13.40
N TRP A 87 1.64 -8.09 -13.42
CA TRP A 87 1.64 -6.82 -12.70
C TRP A 87 1.26 -5.67 -13.62
N TYR A 88 0.41 -4.78 -13.10
CA TYR A 88 -0.08 -3.60 -13.78
C TYR A 88 0.22 -2.36 -12.94
N PHE A 89 0.62 -1.29 -13.60
CA PHE A 89 0.84 0.01 -12.97
C PHE A 89 -0.49 0.77 -12.87
N LEU A 90 -0.75 1.33 -11.68
CA LEU A 90 -1.91 2.19 -11.44
C LEU A 90 -1.46 3.65 -11.46
N SER A 91 -1.93 4.40 -12.46
CA SER A 91 -1.72 5.85 -12.54
C SER A 91 -2.70 6.59 -11.62
N GLN A 92 -2.46 7.89 -11.41
CA GLN A 92 -3.42 8.74 -10.70
C GLN A 92 -4.77 8.80 -11.45
N ASP A 93 -4.73 8.78 -12.78
CA ASP A 93 -5.95 8.74 -13.59
C ASP A 93 -6.73 7.44 -13.36
N ASP A 94 -6.04 6.31 -13.24
CA ASP A 94 -6.68 5.03 -12.89
C ASP A 94 -7.38 5.10 -11.53
N LEU A 95 -6.71 5.69 -10.54
CA LEU A 95 -7.30 5.88 -9.21
C LEU A 95 -8.50 6.83 -9.27
N ASN A 96 -8.41 7.91 -10.01
CA ASN A 96 -9.53 8.86 -10.18
C ASN A 96 -10.72 8.19 -10.86
N ASN A 97 -10.48 7.35 -11.85
CA ASN A 97 -11.53 6.63 -12.58
C ASN A 97 -12.22 5.56 -11.72
N MET A 98 -11.53 5.08 -10.69
CA MET A 98 -12.11 4.16 -9.69
C MET A 98 -12.87 4.90 -8.57
N ASN A 99 -12.99 6.22 -8.63
CA ASN A 99 -13.51 7.07 -7.56
C ASN A 99 -12.63 7.01 -6.28
N LEU A 100 -11.34 6.85 -6.44
CA LEU A 100 -10.33 6.79 -5.37
C LEU A 100 -9.35 7.96 -5.48
N SER A 101 -9.84 9.14 -5.85
CA SER A 101 -9.01 10.34 -6.07
C SER A 101 -8.31 10.85 -4.81
N ASP A 102 -8.79 10.46 -3.63
CA ASP A 102 -8.16 10.79 -2.35
C ASP A 102 -6.91 9.94 -2.08
N ILE A 103 -6.75 8.82 -2.77
CA ILE A 103 -5.56 7.99 -2.70
C ILE A 103 -4.54 8.55 -3.67
N ARG A 104 -3.41 9.03 -3.15
CA ARG A 104 -2.33 9.62 -3.95
C ARG A 104 -0.99 9.04 -3.56
N ALA A 105 -0.27 8.53 -4.54
CA ALA A 105 1.13 8.21 -4.37
C ALA A 105 1.96 9.49 -4.50
N LYS A 106 3.02 9.61 -3.71
CA LYS A 106 3.98 10.71 -3.82
C LYS A 106 4.82 10.54 -5.09
N ASP A 107 5.54 11.60 -5.48
CA ASP A 107 6.43 11.55 -6.64
C ASP A 107 7.46 10.41 -6.46
N GLY A 108 7.57 9.57 -7.49
CA GLY A 108 8.45 8.40 -7.46
C GLY A 108 7.91 7.19 -6.70
N GLU A 109 6.73 7.31 -6.09
CA GLU A 109 6.04 6.22 -5.44
C GLU A 109 4.87 5.75 -6.29
N TYR A 110 4.58 4.46 -6.30
CA TYR A 110 3.57 3.89 -7.18
C TYR A 110 2.75 2.81 -6.48
N TYR A 111 1.50 2.66 -6.92
CA TYR A 111 0.69 1.48 -6.65
C TYR A 111 0.71 0.56 -7.85
N PHE A 112 0.86 -0.73 -7.60
CA PHE A 112 0.78 -1.78 -8.62
C PHE A 112 -0.30 -2.79 -8.23
N VAL A 113 -0.91 -3.40 -9.22
CA VAL A 113 -1.88 -4.46 -9.03
C VAL A 113 -1.42 -5.72 -9.75
N LYS A 114 -1.52 -6.85 -9.07
CA LYS A 114 -1.28 -8.18 -9.65
C LYS A 114 -2.61 -8.88 -9.84
N TYR A 115 -2.88 -9.30 -11.06
CA TYR A 115 -4.09 -10.08 -11.38
C TYR A 115 -3.73 -11.55 -11.53
N ASP A 116 -4.26 -12.39 -10.65
CA ASP A 116 -4.24 -13.84 -10.83
C ASP A 116 -5.56 -14.25 -11.52
N LYS A 117 -5.48 -14.43 -12.83
CA LYS A 117 -6.64 -14.71 -13.68
C LYS A 117 -7.19 -16.12 -13.49
N GLU A 118 -6.38 -17.05 -13.00
CA GLU A 118 -6.79 -18.44 -12.75
C GLU A 118 -7.59 -18.57 -11.46
N ASN A 119 -7.07 -17.98 -10.38
CA ASN A 119 -7.68 -18.07 -9.05
C ASN A 119 -8.60 -16.89 -8.74
N LEU A 120 -8.68 -15.91 -9.63
CA LEU A 120 -9.47 -14.68 -9.46
C LEU A 120 -9.09 -13.93 -8.18
N VAL A 121 -7.79 -13.79 -7.96
CA VAL A 121 -7.20 -13.11 -6.80
C VAL A 121 -6.46 -11.86 -7.27
N VAL A 122 -6.58 -10.79 -6.50
CA VAL A 122 -5.86 -9.53 -6.74
C VAL A 122 -4.99 -9.24 -5.53
N ASP A 123 -3.73 -8.87 -5.78
CA ASP A 123 -2.85 -8.33 -4.76
C ASP A 123 -2.41 -6.92 -5.16
N ILE A 124 -2.20 -6.08 -4.17
CA ILE A 124 -1.82 -4.68 -4.35
C ILE A 124 -0.43 -4.48 -3.74
N LEU A 125 0.43 -3.74 -4.43
CA LEU A 125 1.76 -3.39 -3.96
C LEU A 125 1.90 -1.87 -3.91
N TYR A 126 2.47 -1.37 -2.83
CA TYR A 126 2.91 0.01 -2.69
C TYR A 126 4.43 0.05 -2.61
N THR A 127 5.07 0.85 -3.46
CA THR A 127 6.53 0.80 -3.68
C THR A 127 7.37 1.17 -2.47
N GLU A 128 6.85 2.03 -1.58
CA GLU A 128 7.54 2.38 -0.34
C GLU A 128 7.24 1.40 0.80
N GLY A 129 6.12 0.71 0.71
CA GLY A 129 5.72 -0.27 1.71
C GLY A 129 5.52 0.31 3.09
N PHE A 130 5.57 -0.55 4.09
CA PHE A 130 5.52 -0.18 5.50
C PHE A 130 6.64 -0.89 6.25
N VAL A 131 7.39 -0.14 7.04
CA VAL A 131 8.53 -0.66 7.81
C VAL A 131 8.10 -0.96 9.23
N GLU A 132 8.28 -2.20 9.65
CA GLU A 132 8.09 -2.62 11.03
C GLU A 132 9.25 -3.52 11.47
N ASN A 133 9.87 -3.18 12.58
CA ASN A 133 11.01 -3.92 13.15
C ASN A 133 12.16 -4.13 12.14
N GLY A 134 12.42 -3.13 11.29
CA GLY A 134 13.47 -3.18 10.27
C GLY A 134 13.13 -4.00 9.03
N ILE A 135 11.91 -4.53 8.95
CA ILE A 135 11.43 -5.30 7.79
C ILE A 135 10.39 -4.47 7.04
N THR A 136 10.59 -4.31 5.73
CA THR A 136 9.63 -3.61 4.87
C THR A 136 8.65 -4.60 4.25
N LYS A 137 7.36 -4.31 4.38
CA LYS A 137 6.27 -5.04 3.74
C LYS A 137 5.69 -4.18 2.64
N PHE A 138 5.56 -4.72 1.44
CA PHE A 138 5.18 -3.98 0.23
C PHE A 138 3.78 -4.32 -0.26
N THR A 139 3.35 -5.58 -0.12
CA THR A 139 2.06 -6.02 -0.65
C THR A 139 0.98 -6.03 0.42
N LEU A 140 -0.27 -5.90 -0.03
CA LEU A 140 -1.43 -5.99 0.86
C LEU A 140 -1.46 -7.33 1.61
N THR A 141 -1.15 -8.43 0.93
CA THR A 141 -1.07 -9.76 1.55
C THR A 141 -0.06 -9.78 2.69
N GLN A 142 1.12 -9.19 2.50
CA GLN A 142 2.13 -9.08 3.54
C GLN A 142 1.65 -8.22 4.72
N LEU A 143 0.99 -7.10 4.43
CA LEU A 143 0.47 -6.20 5.47
C LEU A 143 -0.66 -6.82 6.28
N GLN A 144 -1.52 -7.61 5.66
CA GLN A 144 -2.61 -8.31 6.34
C GLN A 144 -2.10 -9.40 7.30
N ASN A 145 -0.91 -9.92 7.05
CA ASN A 145 -0.27 -10.93 7.91
C ASN A 145 0.55 -10.33 9.06
N MET A 146 0.56 -9.01 9.18
CA MET A 146 1.23 -8.27 10.26
C MET A 146 0.30 -8.10 11.46
N GLU A 147 0.15 -9.12 12.27
CA GLU A 147 -0.61 -9.04 13.54
C GLU A 147 0.20 -9.63 14.70
#